data_423eca5d6d589c10db1a3c7c23854570
#
_entry.id   423eca5d6d589c10db1a3c7c23854570
#
_cell.length_a   1.000
_cell.length_b   1.000
_cell.length_c   1.000
_cell.angle_alpha   90.00
_cell.angle_beta   90.00
_cell.angle_gamma   90.00
#
_symmetry.space_group_name_H-M   'P 1'
#
loop_
_entity.id
_entity.type
_entity.pdbx_description
1 polymer ?
#
loop_
_entity_poly.entity_id
_entity_poly.type
_entity_poly.pdbx_seq_one_letter_code
_entity_poly.pdbx_strand_id
1 'polypeptide(L)'
;MYNYSMKREKNNKKSRPILSLFQLFAVLSSFAMLYFLYQSQILPTHLFSLVIISYLLLVVLLIIISRKFILLAILLVLGIIINVVLAFVFYKYNNYFSQIGQNETYEEKYSLITLASSPLAKTRQGEIVRIGILNNDRYKVTVEHYLKSDANLRQGLLARNLTQSDYLGFSDLLSLISALFKQTDVKETSSVKTALLANSHLESLKDNNQAVFDKLHVLQEIVLKVTPKTVETTKNTSLDTPFTVYISGIDNRDHTLPFAARSDVNLILVFNPERRKILILNTPRDFYVPLAMNGQKDKLTHAGLYGVNESIHTLEKFYDIKINYYARINFDATSSIIDQLGGVDITLPYAVNTYHGHRSYRPGTYHLNGDEALDLARERVSISWAGGDRERGRNQEKILAALISKIQHDPNILSKVDQIFTSIAKNIQTNFTSDDLKNLVQKQLTTLADWQTELIDVDGKADITTTFTYQEPKHFVWHPYQESVDRAKAKLQEYLK
;
A
#
# COMPACT_ATOMS: atom_id res chain seq x y z
N MET A 1 66.20 28.27 28.01
CA MET A 1 64.81 28.40 28.39
C MET A 1 64.02 29.46 27.59
N TYR A 2 64.54 30.59 27.23
CA TYR A 2 63.92 31.70 26.52
C TYR A 2 63.44 31.34 25.08
N ASN A 3 64.23 30.56 24.35
CA ASN A 3 63.87 30.15 22.98
C ASN A 3 62.76 29.09 22.89
N TYR A 4 62.48 28.36 23.98
CA TYR A 4 61.48 27.35 24.04
C TYR A 4 60.07 27.97 24.32
N SER A 5 60.04 29.07 25.10
CA SER A 5 58.84 29.82 25.38
C SER A 5 58.34 30.60 24.15
N MET A 6 59.21 31.25 23.40
CA MET A 6 58.88 31.97 22.17
C MET A 6 58.38 31.06 21.04
N LYS A 7 58.92 29.82 20.91
CA LYS A 7 58.47 28.84 19.94
C LYS A 7 57.07 28.29 20.30
N ARG A 8 56.78 28.20 21.60
CA ARG A 8 55.45 27.78 22.12
C ARG A 8 54.38 28.86 21.93
N GLU A 9 54.72 30.15 22.09
CA GLU A 9 53.82 31.27 21.83
C GLU A 9 53.56 31.47 20.34
N LYS A 10 54.55 31.31 19.46
CA LYS A 10 54.38 31.38 18.00
C LYS A 10 53.53 30.24 17.45
N ASN A 11 53.68 29.03 17.99
CA ASN A 11 52.81 27.89 17.61
C ASN A 11 51.40 28.05 18.14
N ASN A 12 51.20 28.62 19.34
CA ASN A 12 49.87 28.91 19.86
C ASN A 12 49.14 30.01 19.06
N LYS A 13 49.82 31.01 18.51
CA LYS A 13 49.23 32.03 17.66
C LYS A 13 48.78 31.50 16.28
N LYS A 14 49.51 30.51 15.71
CA LYS A 14 49.15 29.88 14.42
C LYS A 14 48.01 28.86 14.53
N SER A 15 47.82 28.22 15.67
CA SER A 15 46.77 27.19 15.88
C SER A 15 45.41 27.79 16.26
N ARG A 16 45.34 29.03 16.73
CA ARG A 16 44.07 29.69 17.13
C ARG A 16 43.04 29.84 15.99
N PRO A 17 43.36 30.26 14.76
CA PRO A 17 42.38 30.40 13.70
C PRO A 17 41.86 29.04 13.25
N ILE A 18 42.66 27.98 13.23
CA ILE A 18 42.24 26.62 12.86
C ILE A 18 41.30 26.08 13.92
N LEU A 19 41.62 26.25 15.21
CA LEU A 19 40.72 25.81 16.30
C LEU A 19 39.36 26.55 16.26
N SER A 20 39.40 27.86 15.99
CA SER A 20 38.15 28.65 15.85
C SER A 20 37.30 28.17 14.67
N LEU A 21 37.90 27.72 13.59
CA LEU A 21 37.20 27.12 12.45
C LEU A 21 36.49 25.80 12.84
N PHE A 22 37.19 24.90 13.56
CA PHE A 22 36.59 23.67 14.08
C PHE A 22 35.46 23.96 15.07
N GLN A 23 35.58 24.98 15.93
CA GLN A 23 34.54 25.40 16.84
C GLN A 23 33.28 25.88 16.08
N LEU A 24 33.45 26.65 15.00
CA LEU A 24 32.37 27.06 14.12
C LEU A 24 31.69 25.86 13.47
N PHE A 25 32.47 24.91 12.91
CA PHE A 25 31.91 23.68 12.34
C PHE A 25 31.19 22.82 13.37
N ALA A 26 31.65 22.76 14.61
CA ALA A 26 30.94 22.06 15.69
C ALA A 26 29.57 22.69 15.97
N VAL A 27 29.49 24.01 16.00
CA VAL A 27 28.21 24.73 16.18
C VAL A 27 27.29 24.46 14.98
N LEU A 28 27.77 24.62 13.76
CA LEU A 28 26.94 24.43 12.55
C LEU A 28 26.44 22.99 12.43
N SER A 29 27.31 21.98 12.65
CA SER A 29 26.93 20.57 12.63
C SER A 29 25.93 20.22 13.72
N SER A 30 26.04 20.85 14.91
CA SER A 30 25.07 20.70 16.00
C SER A 30 23.70 21.24 15.64
N PHE A 31 23.64 22.43 15.04
CA PHE A 31 22.37 22.99 14.55
C PHE A 31 21.74 22.12 13.46
N ALA A 32 22.52 21.64 12.51
CA ALA A 32 22.02 20.75 11.45
C ALA A 32 21.45 19.44 12.05
N MET A 33 22.15 18.82 12.97
CA MET A 33 21.70 17.60 13.65
C MET A 33 20.42 17.85 14.45
N LEU A 34 20.35 18.92 15.24
CA LEU A 34 19.18 19.28 16.05
C LEU A 34 17.96 19.62 15.16
N TYR A 35 18.20 20.29 14.02
CA TYR A 35 17.16 20.60 13.05
C TYR A 35 16.50 19.31 12.48
N PHE A 36 17.32 18.37 12.01
CA PHE A 36 16.79 17.12 11.47
C PHE A 36 16.21 16.21 12.56
N LEU A 37 16.76 16.23 13.77
CA LEU A 37 16.17 15.55 14.91
C LEU A 37 14.78 16.14 15.27
N TYR A 38 14.64 17.46 15.24
CA TYR A 38 13.34 18.11 15.42
C TYR A 38 12.33 17.68 14.38
N GLN A 39 12.72 17.71 13.11
CA GLN A 39 11.83 17.28 12.00
C GLN A 39 11.47 15.79 12.06
N SER A 40 12.30 14.97 12.68
CA SER A 40 12.06 13.52 12.78
C SER A 40 10.90 13.19 13.73
N GLN A 41 10.56 14.09 14.67
CA GLN A 41 9.55 13.88 15.70
C GLN A 41 9.73 12.58 16.53
N ILE A 42 10.95 12.02 16.55
CA ILE A 42 11.25 10.78 17.30
C ILE A 42 11.10 11.01 18.81
N LEU A 43 11.43 12.21 19.28
CA LEU A 43 11.35 12.56 20.70
C LEU A 43 10.10 13.41 20.99
N PRO A 44 9.37 13.12 22.08
CA PRO A 44 8.32 13.99 22.58
C PRO A 44 8.86 15.41 22.86
N THR A 45 8.05 16.43 22.64
CA THR A 45 8.47 17.85 22.74
C THR A 45 9.13 18.22 24.06
N HIS A 46 8.65 17.67 25.18
CA HIS A 46 9.23 17.91 26.50
C HIS A 46 10.62 17.28 26.67
N LEU A 47 10.83 16.05 26.16
CA LEU A 47 12.14 15.39 26.18
C LEU A 47 13.09 16.05 25.18
N PHE A 48 12.57 16.45 24.02
CA PHE A 48 13.36 17.16 23.01
C PHE A 48 13.95 18.46 23.59
N SER A 49 13.17 19.25 24.33
CA SER A 49 13.65 20.48 24.98
C SER A 49 14.78 20.20 25.98
N LEU A 50 14.67 19.16 26.80
CA LEU A 50 15.72 18.74 27.73
C LEU A 50 17.01 18.29 27.01
N VAL A 51 16.84 17.50 25.95
CA VAL A 51 17.97 17.03 25.11
C VAL A 51 18.68 18.20 24.47
N ILE A 52 17.98 19.17 23.89
CA ILE A 52 18.58 20.37 23.30
C ILE A 52 19.40 21.14 24.35
N ILE A 53 18.80 21.45 25.49
CA ILE A 53 19.45 22.25 26.51
C ILE A 53 20.72 21.56 27.02
N SER A 54 20.63 20.26 27.37
CA SER A 54 21.78 19.50 27.86
C SER A 54 22.86 19.34 26.80
N TYR A 55 22.48 19.09 25.55
CA TYR A 55 23.41 18.96 24.43
C TYR A 55 24.11 20.28 24.11
N LEU A 56 23.38 21.41 24.05
CA LEU A 56 23.99 22.73 23.83
C LEU A 56 24.95 23.12 24.96
N LEU A 57 24.62 22.83 26.21
CA LEU A 57 25.52 23.03 27.35
C LEU A 57 26.81 22.20 27.18
N LEU A 58 26.70 20.94 26.76
CA LEU A 58 27.85 20.07 26.48
C LEU A 58 28.74 20.65 25.38
N VAL A 59 28.14 21.10 24.27
CA VAL A 59 28.87 21.70 23.14
C VAL A 59 29.61 22.98 23.58
N VAL A 60 28.93 23.87 24.32
CA VAL A 60 29.56 25.09 24.87
C VAL A 60 30.72 24.73 25.81
N LEU A 61 30.55 23.76 26.68
CA LEU A 61 31.58 23.29 27.59
C LEU A 61 32.80 22.76 26.81
N LEU A 62 32.58 21.93 25.78
CA LEU A 62 33.62 21.41 24.92
C LEU A 62 34.37 22.52 24.16
N ILE A 63 33.65 23.54 23.69
CA ILE A 63 34.25 24.71 23.04
C ILE A 63 35.14 25.47 24.01
N ILE A 64 34.74 25.71 25.24
CA ILE A 64 35.49 26.43 26.24
C ILE A 64 36.77 25.66 26.63
N ILE A 65 36.61 24.36 26.89
CA ILE A 65 37.75 23.52 27.36
C ILE A 65 38.74 23.24 26.23
N SER A 66 38.29 23.10 24.96
CA SER A 66 39.15 22.88 23.80
C SER A 66 40.21 23.99 23.59
N ARG A 67 39.92 25.20 24.09
CA ARG A 67 40.88 26.31 24.06
C ARG A 67 42.11 26.11 24.98
N LYS A 68 41.97 25.28 26.03
CA LYS A 68 43.02 25.04 27.02
C LYS A 68 43.85 23.78 26.74
N PHE A 69 43.22 22.77 26.13
CA PHE A 69 43.85 21.46 25.96
C PHE A 69 43.70 20.94 24.52
N ILE A 70 44.82 20.70 23.82
CA ILE A 70 44.82 20.19 22.43
C ILE A 70 44.15 18.82 22.31
N LEU A 71 44.27 17.96 23.33
CA LEU A 71 43.58 16.66 23.34
C LEU A 71 42.07 16.78 23.22
N LEU A 72 41.48 17.84 23.74
CA LEU A 72 40.04 18.11 23.65
C LEU A 72 39.61 18.65 22.30
N ALA A 73 40.54 19.14 21.47
CA ALA A 73 40.23 19.45 20.06
C ALA A 73 39.93 18.18 19.25
N ILE A 74 40.47 17.04 19.61
CA ILE A 74 40.15 15.74 19.00
C ILE A 74 38.71 15.35 19.31
N LEU A 75 38.28 15.55 20.56
CA LEU A 75 36.86 15.28 20.94
C LEU A 75 35.88 16.21 20.21
N LEU A 76 36.32 17.46 19.94
CA LEU A 76 35.47 18.37 19.13
C LEU A 76 35.32 17.87 17.69
N VAL A 77 36.38 17.41 17.06
CA VAL A 77 36.35 16.82 15.70
C VAL A 77 35.51 15.55 15.69
N LEU A 78 35.63 14.68 16.68
CA LEU A 78 34.82 13.49 16.81
C LEU A 78 33.35 13.87 16.97
N GLY A 79 33.04 14.90 17.78
CA GLY A 79 31.68 15.44 17.94
C GLY A 79 31.09 15.96 16.62
N ILE A 80 31.90 16.65 15.81
CA ILE A 80 31.48 17.10 14.47
C ILE A 80 31.11 15.89 13.58
N ILE A 81 31.95 14.87 13.56
CA ILE A 81 31.70 13.66 12.77
C ILE A 81 30.40 12.98 13.22
N ILE A 82 30.21 12.81 14.52
CA ILE A 82 28.98 12.22 15.08
C ILE A 82 27.77 13.05 14.69
N ASN A 83 27.83 14.38 14.80
CA ASN A 83 26.72 15.26 14.41
C ASN A 83 26.37 15.14 12.93
N VAL A 84 27.36 15.09 12.06
CA VAL A 84 27.13 14.95 10.61
C VAL A 84 26.51 13.60 10.30
N VAL A 85 26.97 12.52 10.93
CA VAL A 85 26.39 11.17 10.77
C VAL A 85 24.95 11.15 11.28
N LEU A 86 24.69 11.68 12.47
CA LEU A 86 23.33 11.73 13.03
C LEU A 86 22.41 12.63 12.19
N ALA A 87 22.88 13.80 11.75
CA ALA A 87 22.12 14.67 10.86
C ALA A 87 21.75 13.94 9.56
N PHE A 88 22.67 13.19 8.98
CA PHE A 88 22.41 12.38 7.78
C PHE A 88 21.40 11.26 8.04
N VAL A 89 21.51 10.56 9.18
CA VAL A 89 20.54 9.52 9.58
C VAL A 89 19.13 10.11 9.74
N PHE A 90 18.98 11.23 10.47
CA PHE A 90 17.69 11.88 10.65
C PHE A 90 17.15 12.49 9.35
N TYR A 91 18.03 13.03 8.49
CA TYR A 91 17.64 13.48 7.14
C TYR A 91 17.05 12.33 6.32
N LYS A 92 17.74 11.18 6.27
CA LYS A 92 17.24 9.99 5.60
C LYS A 92 15.91 9.53 6.19
N TYR A 93 15.82 9.41 7.51
CA TYR A 93 14.58 9.05 8.20
C TYR A 93 13.40 9.96 7.77
N ASN A 94 13.59 11.27 7.77
CA ASN A 94 12.56 12.22 7.34
C ASN A 94 12.17 12.03 5.86
N ASN A 95 13.17 11.82 5.00
CA ASN A 95 12.95 11.65 3.56
C ASN A 95 12.16 10.38 3.24
N TYR A 96 12.35 9.29 4.00
CA TYR A 96 11.57 8.05 3.81
C TYR A 96 10.11 8.25 4.09
N PHE A 97 9.78 8.85 5.23
CA PHE A 97 8.38 9.12 5.55
C PHE A 97 7.73 10.08 4.54
N SER A 98 8.49 11.01 3.98
CA SER A 98 7.95 11.92 2.96
C SER A 98 7.62 11.22 1.63
N GLN A 99 8.21 10.06 1.34
CA GLN A 99 7.92 9.30 0.12
C GLN A 99 6.67 8.42 0.24
N ILE A 100 6.25 8.08 1.47
CA ILE A 100 5.04 7.30 1.71
C ILE A 100 3.82 8.22 1.60
N GLY A 101 2.82 7.82 0.82
CA GLY A 101 1.59 8.60 0.63
C GLY A 101 1.73 9.77 -0.37
N GLN A 102 2.93 10.05 -0.91
CA GLN A 102 3.15 11.07 -1.93
C GLN A 102 2.92 10.60 -3.36
N ASN A 103 2.45 9.38 -3.57
CA ASN A 103 2.06 8.95 -4.90
C ASN A 103 0.79 9.69 -5.32
N GLU A 104 0.93 11.00 -5.61
CA GLU A 104 -0.15 11.84 -6.13
C GLU A 104 -0.61 11.38 -7.52
N THR A 105 0.22 10.61 -8.23
CA THR A 105 -0.09 10.07 -9.55
C THR A 105 0.25 8.57 -9.60
N TYR A 106 -0.68 7.78 -10.13
CA TYR A 106 -0.51 6.36 -10.38
C TYR A 106 -0.55 6.09 -11.88
N GLU A 107 0.10 5.01 -12.30
CA GLU A 107 -0.02 4.52 -13.67
C GLU A 107 -1.19 3.54 -13.74
N GLU A 108 -2.22 3.92 -14.50
CA GLU A 108 -3.32 3.04 -14.86
C GLU A 108 -3.16 2.59 -16.32
N LYS A 109 -3.20 1.28 -16.53
CA LYS A 109 -3.11 0.71 -17.86
C LYS A 109 -4.50 0.43 -18.41
N TYR A 110 -4.74 0.91 -19.61
CA TYR A 110 -5.95 0.65 -20.37
C TYR A 110 -5.62 -0.07 -21.66
N SER A 111 -6.52 -0.89 -22.12
CA SER A 111 -6.43 -1.55 -23.43
C SER A 111 -7.60 -1.14 -24.31
N LEU A 112 -7.28 -0.67 -25.51
CA LEU A 112 -8.25 -0.56 -26.59
C LEU A 112 -8.36 -1.95 -27.25
N ILE A 113 -9.52 -2.58 -27.14
CA ILE A 113 -9.75 -3.94 -27.56
C ILE A 113 -10.77 -4.04 -28.68
N THR A 114 -10.70 -5.13 -29.44
CA THR A 114 -11.66 -5.56 -30.46
C THR A 114 -11.80 -7.08 -30.44
N LEU A 115 -12.69 -7.64 -31.25
CA LEU A 115 -12.74 -9.08 -31.44
C LEU A 115 -11.53 -9.57 -32.27
N ALA A 116 -10.96 -10.71 -31.91
CA ALA A 116 -9.88 -11.34 -32.67
C ALA A 116 -10.31 -11.69 -34.12
N SER A 117 -11.58 -11.91 -34.37
CA SER A 117 -12.17 -12.12 -35.70
C SER A 117 -12.35 -10.82 -36.50
N SER A 118 -12.25 -9.67 -35.89
CA SER A 118 -12.45 -8.37 -36.52
C SER A 118 -11.37 -8.06 -37.58
N PRO A 119 -11.72 -7.43 -38.69
CA PRO A 119 -10.73 -6.88 -39.64
C PRO A 119 -9.71 -5.93 -38.97
N LEU A 120 -10.14 -5.16 -37.94
CA LEU A 120 -9.27 -4.27 -37.16
C LEU A 120 -8.14 -5.05 -36.46
N ALA A 121 -8.40 -6.26 -35.98
CA ALA A 121 -7.40 -7.11 -35.35
C ALA A 121 -6.36 -7.63 -36.33
N LYS A 122 -6.77 -7.94 -37.56
CA LYS A 122 -5.94 -8.61 -38.57
C LYS A 122 -5.06 -7.63 -39.36
N THR A 123 -5.60 -6.52 -39.79
CA THR A 123 -4.95 -5.63 -40.76
C THR A 123 -4.66 -4.22 -40.20
N ARG A 124 -5.16 -3.92 -39.03
CA ARG A 124 -5.26 -2.54 -38.48
C ARG A 124 -5.88 -1.55 -39.47
N GLN A 125 -6.56 -2.05 -40.52
CA GLN A 125 -7.28 -1.26 -41.49
C GLN A 125 -8.76 -1.23 -41.12
N GLY A 126 -9.31 -0.06 -41.02
CA GLY A 126 -10.71 0.15 -40.69
C GLY A 126 -10.90 1.37 -39.79
N GLU A 127 -12.07 1.93 -39.89
CA GLU A 127 -12.41 3.15 -39.19
C GLU A 127 -12.99 2.80 -37.81
N ILE A 128 -12.37 3.29 -36.74
CA ILE A 128 -12.98 3.26 -35.41
C ILE A 128 -13.98 4.41 -35.37
N VAL A 129 -15.26 4.09 -35.41
CA VAL A 129 -16.34 5.06 -35.41
C VAL A 129 -16.88 5.28 -34.01
N ARG A 130 -16.88 4.23 -33.17
CA ARG A 130 -17.40 4.28 -31.79
C ARG A 130 -16.58 3.40 -30.87
N ILE A 131 -16.39 3.89 -29.65
CA ILE A 131 -15.68 3.18 -28.58
C ILE A 131 -16.64 2.94 -27.42
N GLY A 132 -16.79 1.66 -27.05
CA GLY A 132 -17.51 1.26 -25.83
C GLY A 132 -16.66 1.55 -24.59
N ILE A 133 -17.29 2.13 -23.57
CA ILE A 133 -16.64 2.45 -22.28
C ILE A 133 -17.61 2.11 -21.14
N LEU A 134 -17.06 1.82 -19.96
CA LEU A 134 -17.87 1.65 -18.76
C LEU A 134 -18.31 3.02 -18.21
N ASN A 135 -19.58 3.18 -17.85
CA ASN A 135 -20.12 4.42 -17.31
C ASN A 135 -19.54 4.77 -15.95
N ASN A 136 -19.22 3.75 -15.18
CA ASN A 136 -18.64 3.84 -13.84
C ASN A 136 -17.10 3.82 -13.84
N ASP A 137 -16.46 3.85 -15.01
CA ASP A 137 -15.01 3.99 -15.07
C ASP A 137 -14.60 5.36 -14.52
N ARG A 138 -13.83 5.35 -13.47
CA ARG A 138 -13.43 6.54 -12.71
C ARG A 138 -12.59 7.51 -13.53
N TYR A 139 -11.81 7.00 -14.45
CA TYR A 139 -10.90 7.80 -15.29
C TYR A 139 -11.43 8.01 -16.70
N LYS A 140 -12.69 7.72 -16.92
CA LYS A 140 -13.37 7.88 -18.22
C LYS A 140 -13.01 9.21 -18.91
N VAL A 141 -13.12 10.34 -18.19
CA VAL A 141 -12.82 11.67 -18.75
C VAL A 141 -11.34 11.81 -19.11
N THR A 142 -10.44 11.30 -18.29
CA THR A 142 -8.99 11.35 -18.54
C THR A 142 -8.63 10.50 -19.75
N VAL A 143 -9.21 9.31 -19.86
CA VAL A 143 -9.01 8.41 -21.00
C VAL A 143 -9.55 9.00 -22.29
N GLU A 144 -10.75 9.57 -22.25
CA GLU A 144 -11.35 10.28 -23.40
C GLU A 144 -10.44 11.45 -23.85
N HIS A 145 -9.90 12.20 -22.89
CA HIS A 145 -8.96 13.29 -23.21
C HIS A 145 -7.68 12.77 -23.86
N TYR A 146 -7.11 11.69 -23.33
CA TYR A 146 -5.92 11.04 -23.89
C TYR A 146 -6.17 10.59 -25.35
N LEU A 147 -7.24 9.86 -25.60
CA LEU A 147 -7.59 9.41 -26.94
C LEU A 147 -7.75 10.55 -27.94
N LYS A 148 -8.25 11.71 -27.47
CA LYS A 148 -8.38 12.91 -28.28
C LYS A 148 -7.04 13.60 -28.58
N SER A 149 -6.07 13.48 -27.69
CA SER A 149 -4.76 14.16 -27.77
C SER A 149 -3.66 13.34 -28.43
N ASP A 150 -3.76 12.00 -28.43
CA ASP A 150 -2.72 11.11 -28.96
C ASP A 150 -2.65 11.14 -30.50
N ALA A 151 -1.52 11.69 -31.02
CA ALA A 151 -1.28 11.81 -32.46
C ALA A 151 -1.08 10.45 -33.14
N ASN A 152 -0.52 9.45 -32.45
CA ASN A 152 -0.25 8.13 -33.01
C ASN A 152 -1.53 7.32 -33.20
N LEU A 153 -2.46 7.41 -32.25
CA LEU A 153 -3.80 6.83 -32.39
C LEU A 153 -4.58 7.47 -33.51
N ARG A 154 -4.45 8.81 -33.68
CA ARG A 154 -5.12 9.54 -34.77
C ARG A 154 -4.63 9.17 -36.16
N GLN A 155 -3.34 8.88 -36.32
CA GLN A 155 -2.77 8.55 -37.64
C GLN A 155 -3.00 7.09 -38.07
N GLY A 156 -3.24 6.17 -37.12
CA GLY A 156 -3.29 4.73 -37.42
C GLY A 156 -4.64 4.06 -37.29
N LEU A 157 -5.41 4.39 -36.28
CA LEU A 157 -6.65 3.69 -35.94
C LEU A 157 -7.89 4.57 -35.94
N LEU A 158 -7.72 5.90 -35.77
CA LEU A 158 -8.81 6.84 -35.72
C LEU A 158 -8.84 7.65 -37.02
N ALA A 159 -9.79 7.37 -37.89
CA ALA A 159 -9.89 8.08 -39.18
C ALA A 159 -10.36 9.53 -39.02
N ARG A 160 -10.86 9.93 -37.85
CA ARG A 160 -11.34 11.28 -37.53
C ARG A 160 -11.18 11.61 -36.05
N ASN A 161 -11.24 12.89 -35.72
CA ASN A 161 -11.33 13.31 -34.32
C ASN A 161 -12.61 12.77 -33.67
N LEU A 162 -12.46 11.94 -32.63
CA LEU A 162 -13.59 11.45 -31.85
C LEU A 162 -14.26 12.58 -31.07
N THR A 163 -15.57 12.64 -31.12
CA THR A 163 -16.42 13.54 -30.35
C THR A 163 -17.03 12.78 -29.16
N GLN A 164 -17.70 13.47 -28.24
CA GLN A 164 -18.32 12.82 -27.09
C GLN A 164 -19.41 11.82 -27.47
N SER A 165 -20.07 12.02 -28.61
CA SER A 165 -21.08 11.11 -29.15
C SER A 165 -20.52 9.80 -29.71
N ASP A 166 -19.20 9.72 -29.89
CA ASP A 166 -18.52 8.51 -30.38
C ASP A 166 -18.20 7.51 -29.25
N TYR A 167 -18.38 7.91 -27.99
CA TYR A 167 -18.24 7.03 -26.81
C TYR A 167 -19.61 6.51 -26.38
N LEU A 168 -19.78 5.20 -26.41
CA LEU A 168 -21.00 4.56 -25.94
C LEU A 168 -20.76 3.97 -24.54
N GLY A 169 -21.50 4.48 -23.56
CA GLY A 169 -21.41 4.06 -22.17
C GLY A 169 -22.22 2.81 -21.89
N PHE A 170 -21.62 1.85 -21.15
CA PHE A 170 -22.24 0.62 -20.69
C PHE A 170 -22.29 0.58 -19.18
N SER A 171 -23.36 -0.01 -18.62
CA SER A 171 -23.54 -0.12 -17.16
C SER A 171 -22.59 -1.10 -16.50
N ASP A 172 -22.20 -2.14 -17.25
CA ASP A 172 -21.38 -3.26 -16.75
C ASP A 172 -20.51 -3.86 -17.87
N LEU A 173 -19.52 -4.64 -17.46
CA LEU A 173 -18.53 -5.26 -18.36
C LEU A 173 -19.19 -6.23 -19.35
N LEU A 174 -20.18 -6.99 -18.93
CA LEU A 174 -20.81 -7.98 -19.80
C LEU A 174 -21.64 -7.37 -20.90
N SER A 175 -22.40 -6.31 -20.58
CA SER A 175 -23.14 -5.57 -21.59
C SER A 175 -22.21 -4.97 -22.64
N LEU A 176 -21.04 -4.45 -22.22
CA LEU A 176 -20.00 -3.95 -23.12
C LEU A 176 -19.43 -5.06 -24.00
N ILE A 177 -19.01 -6.18 -23.40
CA ILE A 177 -18.47 -7.33 -24.15
C ILE A 177 -19.52 -7.94 -25.08
N SER A 178 -20.77 -8.09 -24.62
CA SER A 178 -21.87 -8.58 -25.45
C SER A 178 -22.14 -7.68 -26.67
N ALA A 179 -21.99 -6.35 -26.51
CA ALA A 179 -22.10 -5.42 -27.63
C ALA A 179 -20.97 -5.60 -28.65
N LEU A 180 -19.76 -5.93 -28.22
CA LEU A 180 -18.64 -6.29 -29.12
C LEU A 180 -18.97 -7.57 -29.91
N PHE A 181 -19.57 -8.59 -29.28
CA PHE A 181 -19.91 -9.85 -29.94
C PHE A 181 -21.08 -9.76 -30.92
N LYS A 182 -22.02 -8.82 -30.72
CA LYS A 182 -23.16 -8.60 -31.62
C LYS A 182 -22.82 -7.97 -32.97
N GLN A 183 -21.52 -7.77 -33.26
CA GLN A 183 -21.06 -7.13 -34.51
C GLN A 183 -21.31 -7.97 -35.79
N THR A 184 -21.81 -9.19 -35.70
CA THR A 184 -21.83 -10.11 -36.83
C THR A 184 -22.91 -9.80 -37.87
N ASP A 185 -23.92 -9.01 -37.54
CA ASP A 185 -24.96 -8.63 -38.51
C ASP A 185 -25.42 -7.19 -38.30
N VAL A 186 -25.44 -6.44 -39.41
CA VAL A 186 -26.25 -5.26 -39.69
C VAL A 186 -25.57 -3.88 -39.67
N LYS A 187 -25.89 -3.13 -40.69
CA LYS A 187 -25.72 -1.69 -40.94
C LYS A 187 -26.29 -0.75 -39.86
N GLU A 188 -26.26 -1.13 -38.59
CA GLU A 188 -26.78 -0.28 -37.53
C GLU A 188 -25.77 0.69 -36.97
N THR A 189 -26.16 1.97 -36.95
CA THR A 189 -25.42 3.09 -36.36
C THR A 189 -25.12 2.95 -34.86
N SER A 190 -25.57 1.85 -34.23
CA SER A 190 -25.40 1.53 -32.80
C SER A 190 -24.30 0.50 -32.51
N SER A 191 -23.64 -0.09 -33.51
CA SER A 191 -22.66 -1.16 -33.27
C SER A 191 -21.34 -0.63 -32.73
N VAL A 192 -20.86 -1.18 -31.62
CA VAL A 192 -19.53 -0.92 -31.04
C VAL A 192 -18.56 -1.96 -31.57
N LYS A 193 -17.51 -1.54 -32.27
CA LYS A 193 -16.47 -2.43 -32.82
C LYS A 193 -15.23 -2.49 -31.95
N THR A 194 -15.06 -1.53 -31.06
CA THR A 194 -13.92 -1.42 -30.14
C THR A 194 -14.42 -1.04 -28.75
N ALA A 195 -13.70 -1.46 -27.73
CA ALA A 195 -13.96 -1.05 -26.35
C ALA A 195 -12.66 -0.65 -25.69
N LEU A 196 -12.77 0.28 -24.74
CA LEU A 196 -11.67 0.71 -23.90
C LEU A 196 -11.92 0.23 -22.48
N LEU A 197 -11.02 -0.57 -21.97
CA LEU A 197 -11.12 -1.18 -20.65
C LEU A 197 -9.82 -1.01 -19.87
N ALA A 198 -9.93 -0.76 -18.57
CA ALA A 198 -8.79 -0.89 -17.68
C ALA A 198 -8.27 -2.35 -17.71
N ASN A 199 -6.95 -2.51 -17.67
CA ASN A 199 -6.33 -3.84 -17.73
C ASN A 199 -6.77 -4.74 -16.57
N SER A 200 -7.07 -4.16 -15.40
CA SER A 200 -7.64 -4.87 -14.26
C SER A 200 -8.97 -5.61 -14.59
N HIS A 201 -9.82 -5.01 -15.44
CA HIS A 201 -11.03 -5.67 -15.94
C HIS A 201 -10.72 -6.80 -16.92
N LEU A 202 -9.71 -6.63 -17.77
CA LEU A 202 -9.28 -7.67 -18.71
C LEU A 202 -8.65 -8.86 -17.99
N GLU A 203 -7.80 -8.63 -17.01
CA GLU A 203 -7.24 -9.69 -16.17
C GLU A 203 -8.32 -10.43 -15.40
N SER A 204 -9.25 -9.69 -14.81
CA SER A 204 -10.38 -10.29 -14.12
C SER A 204 -11.27 -11.11 -15.08
N LEU A 205 -11.49 -10.63 -16.31
CA LEU A 205 -12.19 -11.38 -17.34
C LEU A 205 -11.45 -12.66 -17.72
N LYS A 206 -10.14 -12.59 -17.91
CA LYS A 206 -9.29 -13.74 -18.18
C LYS A 206 -9.42 -14.83 -17.12
N ASP A 207 -9.37 -14.45 -15.85
CA ASP A 207 -9.45 -15.38 -14.72
C ASP A 207 -10.86 -15.97 -14.52
N ASN A 208 -11.90 -15.23 -14.89
CA ASN A 208 -13.30 -15.66 -14.68
C ASN A 208 -13.94 -16.24 -15.93
N ASN A 209 -13.50 -15.86 -17.14
CA ASN A 209 -14.03 -16.34 -18.40
C ASN A 209 -12.98 -16.34 -19.51
N GLN A 210 -12.02 -17.27 -19.43
CA GLN A 210 -10.93 -17.42 -20.39
C GLN A 210 -11.45 -17.56 -21.84
N ALA A 211 -12.55 -18.27 -22.04
CA ALA A 211 -13.12 -18.50 -23.38
C ALA A 211 -13.61 -17.21 -24.04
N VAL A 212 -14.07 -16.25 -23.27
CA VAL A 212 -14.44 -14.90 -23.76
C VAL A 212 -13.19 -14.08 -23.97
N PHE A 213 -12.23 -14.12 -23.03
CA PHE A 213 -10.98 -13.41 -23.15
C PHE A 213 -10.19 -13.79 -24.41
N ASP A 214 -10.10 -15.07 -24.75
CA ASP A 214 -9.37 -15.58 -25.92
C ASP A 214 -9.95 -15.08 -27.26
N LYS A 215 -11.17 -14.59 -27.26
CA LYS A 215 -11.81 -13.99 -28.45
C LYS A 215 -11.56 -12.50 -28.59
N LEU A 216 -10.88 -11.89 -27.63
CA LEU A 216 -10.54 -10.47 -27.66
C LEU A 216 -9.12 -10.27 -28.21
N HIS A 217 -8.89 -9.13 -28.81
CA HIS A 217 -7.59 -8.71 -29.32
C HIS A 217 -7.29 -7.28 -28.85
N VAL A 218 -6.11 -7.08 -28.28
CA VAL A 218 -5.63 -5.76 -27.86
C VAL A 218 -5.05 -5.03 -29.08
N LEU A 219 -5.69 -3.93 -29.46
CA LEU A 219 -5.22 -3.06 -30.54
C LEU A 219 -4.11 -2.12 -30.07
N GLN A 220 -4.27 -1.58 -28.86
CA GLN A 220 -3.36 -0.60 -28.30
C GLN A 220 -3.42 -0.66 -26.76
N GLU A 221 -2.26 -0.66 -26.12
CA GLU A 221 -2.14 -0.40 -24.68
C GLU A 221 -1.88 1.10 -24.43
N ILE A 222 -2.49 1.62 -23.41
CA ILE A 222 -2.45 3.03 -23.02
C ILE A 222 -2.07 3.08 -21.54
N VAL A 223 -0.99 3.79 -21.22
CA VAL A 223 -0.59 4.05 -19.83
C VAL A 223 -0.96 5.48 -19.48
N LEU A 224 -1.84 5.65 -18.51
CA LEU A 224 -2.28 6.94 -18.04
C LEU A 224 -1.66 7.24 -16.67
N LYS A 225 -1.11 8.44 -16.51
CA LYS A 225 -0.81 8.98 -15.19
C LYS A 225 -2.08 9.60 -14.64
N VAL A 226 -2.63 9.01 -13.61
CA VAL A 226 -3.88 9.43 -13.00
C VAL A 226 -3.64 9.91 -11.57
N THR A 227 -4.30 11.01 -11.21
CA THR A 227 -4.36 11.47 -9.82
C THR A 227 -5.66 10.97 -9.23
N PRO A 228 -5.65 10.01 -8.32
CA PRO A 228 -6.87 9.58 -7.67
C PRO A 228 -7.45 10.73 -6.86
N LYS A 229 -8.77 10.89 -6.90
CA LYS A 229 -9.43 11.72 -5.89
C LYS A 229 -9.04 11.16 -4.52
N THR A 230 -8.63 12.03 -3.64
CA THR A 230 -8.31 11.69 -2.24
C THR A 230 -9.38 10.78 -1.69
N VAL A 231 -8.97 9.70 -1.04
CA VAL A 231 -9.89 8.82 -0.33
C VAL A 231 -10.52 9.67 0.78
N GLU A 232 -11.83 9.89 0.68
CA GLU A 232 -12.59 10.59 1.72
C GLU A 232 -12.75 9.63 2.90
N THR A 233 -11.72 9.51 3.70
CA THR A 233 -11.80 8.83 4.99
C THR A 233 -11.99 9.86 6.09
N THR A 234 -12.75 9.50 7.11
CA THR A 234 -12.89 10.34 8.31
C THR A 234 -11.59 10.21 9.10
N LYS A 235 -10.60 11.06 8.80
CA LYS A 235 -9.37 11.08 9.59
C LYS A 235 -9.69 11.42 11.03
N ASN A 236 -9.32 10.54 11.94
CA ASN A 236 -9.23 10.93 13.35
C ASN A 236 -8.04 11.88 13.49
N THR A 237 -8.25 12.98 14.13
CA THR A 237 -7.20 13.99 14.35
C THR A 237 -6.15 13.55 15.36
N SER A 238 -6.41 12.49 16.11
CA SER A 238 -5.50 11.96 17.12
C SER A 238 -5.39 10.45 17.04
N LEU A 239 -4.15 9.96 16.89
CA LEU A 239 -3.81 8.53 17.00
C LEU A 239 -3.75 8.06 18.48
N ASP A 240 -4.20 8.88 19.43
CA ASP A 240 -4.32 8.52 20.86
C ASP A 240 -5.64 7.82 21.16
N THR A 241 -6.65 8.05 20.35
CA THR A 241 -7.97 7.42 20.45
C THR A 241 -8.07 6.22 19.50
N PRO A 242 -9.02 5.31 19.72
CA PRO A 242 -9.22 4.16 18.83
C PRO A 242 -9.45 4.60 17.38
N PHE A 243 -8.81 3.90 16.45
CA PHE A 243 -8.91 4.13 15.01
C PHE A 243 -8.87 2.84 14.21
N THR A 244 -9.40 2.91 13.00
CA THR A 244 -9.52 1.77 12.09
C THR A 244 -8.62 1.91 10.90
N VAL A 245 -8.05 0.78 10.46
CA VAL A 245 -7.22 0.68 9.25
C VAL A 245 -7.74 -0.45 8.38
N TYR A 246 -8.04 -0.17 7.13
CA TYR A 246 -8.34 -1.18 6.12
C TYR A 246 -7.06 -1.60 5.40
N ILE A 247 -6.72 -2.89 5.45
CA ILE A 247 -5.63 -3.47 4.67
C ILE A 247 -6.20 -4.20 3.47
N SER A 248 -5.80 -3.77 2.27
CA SER A 248 -6.14 -4.39 1.00
C SER A 248 -4.90 -5.02 0.38
N GLY A 249 -4.86 -6.35 0.29
CA GLY A 249 -3.81 -7.07 -0.42
C GLY A 249 -4.20 -7.31 -1.88
N ILE A 250 -3.28 -7.01 -2.79
CA ILE A 250 -3.48 -7.14 -4.23
C ILE A 250 -2.51 -8.17 -4.79
N ASP A 251 -3.04 -9.18 -5.47
CA ASP A 251 -2.24 -10.14 -6.25
C ASP A 251 -2.19 -9.67 -7.70
N ASN A 252 -1.15 -8.92 -8.04
CA ASN A 252 -0.96 -8.37 -9.37
C ASN A 252 0.29 -8.97 -10.04
N ARG A 253 0.14 -9.49 -11.25
CA ARG A 253 1.20 -10.19 -11.99
C ARG A 253 2.29 -9.27 -12.55
N ASP A 254 1.98 -8.01 -12.81
CA ASP A 254 2.95 -7.03 -13.33
C ASP A 254 3.66 -6.23 -12.22
N HIS A 255 3.59 -6.71 -10.97
CA HIS A 255 4.30 -6.11 -9.82
C HIS A 255 3.98 -4.62 -9.60
N THR A 256 2.91 -4.11 -10.22
CA THR A 256 2.44 -2.73 -10.04
C THR A 256 1.36 -2.67 -8.96
N LEU A 257 0.99 -1.48 -8.54
CA LEU A 257 -0.12 -1.26 -7.63
C LEU A 257 -1.13 -0.32 -8.30
N PRO A 258 -1.95 -0.84 -9.26
CA PRO A 258 -2.93 -0.03 -9.96
C PRO A 258 -3.99 0.45 -8.99
N PHE A 259 -4.59 1.61 -9.28
CA PHE A 259 -5.63 2.16 -8.42
C PHE A 259 -6.87 1.23 -8.35
N ALA A 260 -7.26 0.68 -9.47
CA ALA A 260 -8.36 -0.27 -9.59
C ALA A 260 -7.80 -1.69 -9.74
N ALA A 261 -7.98 -2.53 -8.73
CA ALA A 261 -7.60 -3.93 -8.75
C ALA A 261 -8.45 -4.73 -7.76
N ARG A 262 -8.59 -6.04 -8.00
CA ARG A 262 -9.26 -6.92 -7.05
C ARG A 262 -8.53 -6.88 -5.69
N SER A 263 -9.31 -6.74 -4.62
CA SER A 263 -8.79 -6.88 -3.26
C SER A 263 -8.88 -8.33 -2.81
N ASP A 264 -7.75 -9.03 -2.87
CA ASP A 264 -7.67 -10.45 -2.52
C ASP A 264 -7.46 -10.69 -1.03
N VAL A 265 -7.06 -9.66 -0.31
CA VAL A 265 -6.99 -9.58 1.15
C VAL A 265 -7.84 -8.41 1.61
N ASN A 266 -8.75 -8.64 2.54
CA ASN A 266 -9.62 -7.61 3.12
C ASN A 266 -9.59 -7.73 4.65
N LEU A 267 -8.64 -7.03 5.29
CA LEU A 267 -8.50 -7.02 6.73
C LEU A 267 -8.90 -5.64 7.28
N ILE A 268 -9.68 -5.63 8.34
CA ILE A 268 -9.96 -4.43 9.12
C ILE A 268 -9.22 -4.55 10.45
N LEU A 269 -8.34 -3.60 10.73
CA LEU A 269 -7.65 -3.48 12.00
C LEU A 269 -8.32 -2.39 12.82
N VAL A 270 -8.59 -2.67 14.08
CA VAL A 270 -8.95 -1.64 15.06
C VAL A 270 -7.81 -1.53 16.06
N PHE A 271 -7.17 -0.40 16.06
CA PHE A 271 -6.16 -0.04 17.04
C PHE A 271 -6.84 0.68 18.20
N ASN A 272 -6.68 0.17 19.42
CA ASN A 272 -7.06 0.85 20.65
C ASN A 272 -5.80 1.21 21.44
N PRO A 273 -5.27 2.44 21.30
CA PRO A 273 -4.01 2.84 21.92
C PRO A 273 -4.09 2.89 23.46
N GLU A 274 -5.25 3.22 24.01
CA GLU A 274 -5.45 3.31 25.46
C GLU A 274 -5.33 1.94 26.12
N ARG A 275 -5.90 0.90 25.46
CA ARG A 275 -5.91 -0.48 25.98
C ARG A 275 -4.73 -1.32 25.47
N ARG A 276 -3.92 -0.79 24.56
CA ARG A 276 -2.85 -1.52 23.87
C ARG A 276 -3.34 -2.78 23.20
N LYS A 277 -4.47 -2.70 22.51
CA LYS A 277 -5.10 -3.83 21.83
C LYS A 277 -5.28 -3.55 20.34
N ILE A 278 -5.05 -4.58 19.55
CA ILE A 278 -5.30 -4.60 18.10
C ILE A 278 -6.28 -5.73 17.82
N LEU A 279 -7.42 -5.40 17.22
CA LEU A 279 -8.32 -6.38 16.65
C LEU A 279 -8.01 -6.50 15.16
N ILE A 280 -7.88 -7.71 14.64
CA ILE A 280 -7.75 -8.00 13.22
C ILE A 280 -8.97 -8.79 12.78
N LEU A 281 -9.79 -8.23 11.92
CA LEU A 281 -10.97 -8.88 11.32
C LEU A 281 -10.68 -9.18 9.85
N ASN A 282 -10.75 -10.46 9.49
CA ASN A 282 -10.71 -10.88 8.10
C ASN A 282 -12.12 -10.96 7.52
N THR A 283 -12.31 -10.37 6.35
CA THR A 283 -13.52 -10.51 5.55
C THR A 283 -13.18 -11.27 4.27
N PRO A 284 -13.75 -12.47 4.06
CA PRO A 284 -13.47 -13.26 2.87
C PRO A 284 -13.74 -12.48 1.57
N ARG A 285 -12.81 -12.57 0.62
CA ARG A 285 -12.89 -11.85 -0.65
C ARG A 285 -14.13 -12.21 -1.48
N ASP A 286 -14.62 -13.44 -1.31
CA ASP A 286 -15.77 -13.96 -2.05
C ASP A 286 -17.10 -13.71 -1.31
N PHE A 287 -17.14 -12.93 -0.21
CA PHE A 287 -18.38 -12.51 0.43
C PHE A 287 -19.28 -11.78 -0.55
N TYR A 288 -20.54 -12.23 -0.62
CA TYR A 288 -21.57 -11.69 -1.48
C TYR A 288 -22.30 -10.56 -0.78
N VAL A 289 -21.80 -9.35 -0.98
CA VAL A 289 -22.21 -8.15 -0.26
C VAL A 289 -22.80 -7.09 -1.18
N PRO A 290 -23.70 -6.23 -0.71
CA PRO A 290 -24.17 -5.10 -1.50
C PRO A 290 -23.05 -4.06 -1.64
N LEU A 291 -22.69 -3.70 -2.88
CA LEU A 291 -21.74 -2.64 -3.16
C LEU A 291 -22.27 -1.29 -2.69
N ALA A 292 -21.40 -0.45 -2.13
CA ALA A 292 -21.80 0.85 -1.59
C ALA A 292 -22.32 1.80 -2.67
N MET A 293 -21.79 1.72 -3.89
CA MET A 293 -22.10 2.63 -4.98
C MET A 293 -23.52 2.49 -5.50
N ASN A 294 -24.12 1.28 -5.45
CA ASN A 294 -25.40 1.01 -6.10
C ASN A 294 -26.31 0.01 -5.36
N GLY A 295 -25.84 -0.60 -4.27
CA GLY A 295 -26.59 -1.61 -3.51
C GLY A 295 -26.71 -2.98 -4.20
N GLN A 296 -26.14 -3.16 -5.39
CA GLN A 296 -26.14 -4.44 -6.09
C GLN A 296 -25.17 -5.41 -5.44
N LYS A 297 -25.58 -6.70 -5.36
CA LYS A 297 -24.73 -7.72 -4.74
C LYS A 297 -23.61 -8.18 -5.64
N ASP A 298 -22.42 -8.23 -5.08
CA ASP A 298 -21.22 -8.70 -5.76
C ASP A 298 -20.26 -9.36 -4.77
N LYS A 299 -19.17 -9.97 -5.27
CA LYS A 299 -18.07 -10.37 -4.42
C LYS A 299 -17.36 -9.14 -3.85
N LEU A 300 -16.97 -9.19 -2.60
CA LEU A 300 -16.20 -8.10 -1.98
C LEU A 300 -14.92 -7.77 -2.75
N THR A 301 -14.21 -8.79 -3.30
CA THR A 301 -13.01 -8.57 -4.11
C THR A 301 -13.26 -7.68 -5.33
N HIS A 302 -14.48 -7.72 -5.90
CA HIS A 302 -14.83 -6.92 -7.07
C HIS A 302 -15.06 -5.44 -6.72
N ALA A 303 -15.36 -5.10 -5.46
CA ALA A 303 -15.41 -3.70 -5.04
C ALA A 303 -14.10 -2.96 -5.35
N GLY A 304 -12.96 -3.64 -5.25
CA GLY A 304 -11.65 -3.08 -5.58
C GLY A 304 -11.46 -2.72 -7.06
N LEU A 305 -12.20 -3.34 -7.98
CA LEU A 305 -12.20 -2.98 -9.41
C LEU A 305 -12.78 -1.58 -9.66
N TYR A 306 -13.60 -1.09 -8.72
CA TYR A 306 -14.16 0.26 -8.73
C TYR A 306 -13.34 1.23 -7.88
N GLY A 307 -12.18 0.79 -7.41
CA GLY A 307 -11.23 1.54 -6.61
C GLY A 307 -11.33 1.27 -5.11
N VAL A 308 -10.28 1.64 -4.37
CA VAL A 308 -10.18 1.39 -2.93
C VAL A 308 -11.32 2.02 -2.12
N ASN A 309 -11.83 3.19 -2.56
CA ASN A 309 -12.96 3.86 -1.91
C ASN A 309 -14.20 2.99 -1.90
N GLU A 310 -14.48 2.27 -3.00
CA GLU A 310 -15.64 1.40 -3.07
C GLU A 310 -15.49 0.23 -2.08
N SER A 311 -14.29 -0.36 -1.96
CA SER A 311 -14.03 -1.39 -0.94
C SER A 311 -14.22 -0.85 0.47
N ILE A 312 -13.71 0.35 0.76
CA ILE A 312 -13.85 1.01 2.08
C ILE A 312 -15.33 1.27 2.38
N HIS A 313 -16.05 1.96 1.51
CA HIS A 313 -17.45 2.30 1.74
C HIS A 313 -18.36 1.06 1.82
N THR A 314 -18.05 0.01 1.06
CA THR A 314 -18.76 -1.26 1.14
C THR A 314 -18.56 -1.91 2.52
N LEU A 315 -17.33 -1.95 3.03
CA LEU A 315 -17.04 -2.49 4.36
C LEU A 315 -17.60 -1.62 5.49
N GLU A 316 -17.52 -0.29 5.36
CA GLU A 316 -18.14 0.65 6.31
C GLU A 316 -19.65 0.39 6.47
N LYS A 317 -20.38 0.29 5.34
CA LYS A 317 -21.83 -0.02 5.35
C LYS A 317 -22.10 -1.42 5.86
N PHE A 318 -21.25 -2.40 5.50
CA PHE A 318 -21.45 -3.79 5.88
C PHE A 318 -21.29 -4.02 7.38
N TYR A 319 -20.29 -3.40 7.99
CA TYR A 319 -20.00 -3.54 9.43
C TYR A 319 -20.53 -2.41 10.32
N ASP A 320 -21.11 -1.37 9.74
CA ASP A 320 -21.59 -0.17 10.45
C ASP A 320 -20.49 0.48 11.28
N ILE A 321 -19.36 0.74 10.62
CA ILE A 321 -18.17 1.40 11.20
C ILE A 321 -17.68 2.51 10.29
N LYS A 322 -16.71 3.31 10.79
CA LYS A 322 -15.92 4.21 9.96
C LYS A 322 -14.50 3.67 9.80
N ILE A 323 -13.93 3.81 8.61
CA ILE A 323 -12.55 3.46 8.30
C ILE A 323 -11.75 4.76 8.20
N ASN A 324 -10.79 4.94 9.13
CA ASN A 324 -9.99 6.16 9.23
C ASN A 324 -8.81 6.16 8.26
N TYR A 325 -8.14 5.01 8.17
CA TYR A 325 -6.95 4.84 7.36
C TYR A 325 -7.07 3.60 6.47
N TYR A 326 -6.26 3.57 5.41
CA TYR A 326 -6.09 2.36 4.62
C TYR A 326 -4.63 2.17 4.23
N ALA A 327 -4.28 0.93 3.94
CA ALA A 327 -3.05 0.57 3.26
C ALA A 327 -3.35 -0.51 2.22
N ARG A 328 -3.04 -0.24 0.96
CA ARG A 328 -3.03 -1.23 -0.12
C ARG A 328 -1.61 -1.66 -0.37
N ILE A 329 -1.40 -2.94 -0.45
CA ILE A 329 -0.07 -3.54 -0.58
C ILE A 329 -0.14 -4.69 -1.59
N ASN A 330 0.88 -4.81 -2.44
CA ASN A 330 1.02 -6.00 -3.27
C ASN A 330 1.76 -7.10 -2.51
N PHE A 331 1.68 -8.31 -3.01
CA PHE A 331 2.29 -9.47 -2.37
C PHE A 331 3.81 -9.41 -2.34
N ASP A 332 4.45 -8.81 -3.35
CA ASP A 332 5.91 -8.66 -3.37
C ASP A 332 6.42 -7.76 -2.24
N ALA A 333 5.69 -6.67 -1.96
CA ALA A 333 6.03 -5.82 -0.83
C ALA A 333 5.89 -6.57 0.50
N THR A 334 4.85 -7.40 0.64
CA THR A 334 4.67 -8.21 1.86
C THR A 334 5.82 -9.19 2.03
N SER A 335 6.20 -9.92 0.98
CA SER A 335 7.36 -10.82 0.97
C SER A 335 8.64 -10.07 1.34
N SER A 336 8.88 -8.92 0.71
CA SER A 336 10.05 -8.09 0.97
C SER A 336 10.13 -7.59 2.43
N ILE A 337 8.99 -7.18 3.03
CA ILE A 337 8.96 -6.77 4.45
C ILE A 337 9.36 -7.94 5.35
N ILE A 338 8.81 -9.14 5.10
CA ILE A 338 9.12 -10.33 5.88
C ILE A 338 10.61 -10.64 5.81
N ASP A 339 11.21 -10.60 4.63
CA ASP A 339 12.64 -10.86 4.42
C ASP A 339 13.52 -9.82 5.14
N GLN A 340 13.17 -8.52 5.05
CA GLN A 340 13.91 -7.45 5.75
C GLN A 340 13.83 -7.59 7.29
N LEU A 341 12.73 -8.13 7.79
CA LEU A 341 12.57 -8.44 9.21
C LEU A 341 13.31 -9.72 9.61
N GLY A 342 13.84 -10.48 8.64
CA GLY A 342 14.53 -11.75 8.86
C GLY A 342 13.59 -12.92 9.09
N GLY A 343 12.39 -12.89 8.49
CA GLY A 343 11.39 -13.93 8.57
C GLY A 343 10.36 -13.73 9.70
N VAL A 344 9.31 -14.53 9.67
CA VAL A 344 8.21 -14.54 10.66
C VAL A 344 7.95 -15.95 11.18
N ASP A 345 7.55 -16.08 12.45
CA ASP A 345 7.21 -17.36 13.07
C ASP A 345 5.70 -17.59 12.99
N ILE A 346 5.31 -18.66 12.29
CA ILE A 346 3.90 -19.03 12.07
C ILE A 346 3.62 -20.41 12.66
N THR A 347 2.59 -20.50 13.50
CA THR A 347 2.09 -21.76 14.02
C THR A 347 0.94 -22.28 13.18
N LEU A 348 1.11 -23.48 12.63
CA LEU A 348 0.12 -24.19 11.83
C LEU A 348 -0.50 -25.31 12.69
N PRO A 349 -1.82 -25.29 12.96
CA PRO A 349 -2.49 -26.31 13.78
C PRO A 349 -2.79 -27.60 13.00
N TYR A 350 -2.64 -27.58 11.66
CA TYR A 350 -2.90 -28.69 10.74
C TYR A 350 -1.84 -28.74 9.64
N ALA A 351 -1.81 -29.84 8.90
CA ALA A 351 -0.91 -30.00 7.77
C ALA A 351 -1.36 -29.12 6.60
N VAL A 352 -0.41 -28.46 5.96
CA VAL A 352 -0.63 -27.57 4.79
C VAL A 352 0.33 -27.98 3.67
N ASN A 353 -0.21 -28.15 2.46
CA ASN A 353 0.60 -28.32 1.25
C ASN A 353 0.35 -27.11 0.34
N THR A 354 1.37 -26.29 0.08
CA THR A 354 1.20 -25.10 -0.75
C THR A 354 1.21 -25.47 -2.25
N TYR A 355 0.24 -24.94 -2.98
CA TYR A 355 0.11 -25.20 -4.43
C TYR A 355 1.21 -24.50 -5.23
N HIS A 356 1.52 -23.25 -4.93
CA HIS A 356 2.48 -22.45 -5.70
C HIS A 356 3.94 -22.84 -5.39
N GLY A 357 4.32 -22.94 -4.13
CA GLY A 357 5.69 -23.24 -3.72
C GLY A 357 5.98 -24.74 -3.59
N HIS A 358 4.97 -25.61 -3.76
CA HIS A 358 5.08 -27.07 -3.58
C HIS A 358 5.72 -27.49 -2.24
N ARG A 359 5.45 -26.72 -1.18
CA ARG A 359 5.95 -26.96 0.18
C ARG A 359 4.94 -27.73 1.01
N SER A 360 5.44 -28.56 1.91
CA SER A 360 4.61 -29.36 2.82
C SER A 360 4.98 -29.06 4.27
N TYR A 361 3.99 -28.64 5.03
CA TYR A 361 4.12 -28.35 6.45
C TYR A 361 3.26 -29.31 7.26
N ARG A 362 3.81 -29.88 8.34
CA ARG A 362 3.06 -30.62 9.36
C ARG A 362 2.54 -29.63 10.43
N PRO A 363 1.62 -30.03 11.33
CA PRO A 363 1.30 -29.20 12.48
C PRO A 363 2.58 -28.83 13.27
N GLY A 364 2.75 -27.54 13.58
CA GLY A 364 3.96 -27.04 14.26
C GLY A 364 4.21 -25.56 14.00
N THR A 365 5.28 -25.03 14.60
CA THR A 365 5.74 -23.65 14.39
C THR A 365 6.91 -23.64 13.41
N TYR A 366 6.84 -22.76 12.43
CA TYR A 366 7.82 -22.61 11.36
C TYR A 366 8.30 -21.17 11.27
N HIS A 367 9.59 -21.01 11.08
CA HIS A 367 10.19 -19.75 10.72
C HIS A 367 10.16 -19.61 9.19
N LEU A 368 9.32 -18.71 8.66
CA LEU A 368 9.07 -18.54 7.23
C LEU A 368 9.74 -17.28 6.71
N ASN A 369 10.43 -17.39 5.58
CA ASN A 369 10.87 -16.23 4.80
C ASN A 369 9.70 -15.64 4.00
N GLY A 370 9.96 -14.57 3.23
CA GLY A 370 8.94 -13.86 2.48
C GLY A 370 8.20 -14.72 1.46
N ASP A 371 8.92 -15.53 0.69
CA ASP A 371 8.33 -16.42 -0.31
C ASP A 371 7.49 -17.53 0.32
N GLU A 372 7.98 -18.12 1.41
CA GLU A 372 7.26 -19.17 2.15
C GLU A 372 5.98 -18.65 2.78
N ALA A 373 6.04 -17.47 3.39
CA ALA A 373 4.87 -16.81 3.95
C ALA A 373 3.86 -16.41 2.85
N LEU A 374 4.35 -15.97 1.69
CA LEU A 374 3.49 -15.64 0.55
C LEU A 374 2.79 -16.86 -0.03
N ASP A 375 3.50 -18.01 -0.15
CA ASP A 375 2.89 -19.27 -0.56
C ASP A 375 1.76 -19.68 0.39
N LEU A 376 2.00 -19.53 1.69
CA LEU A 376 0.99 -19.80 2.71
C LEU A 376 -0.20 -18.84 2.63
N ALA A 377 0.06 -17.54 2.36
CA ALA A 377 -0.98 -16.52 2.21
C ALA A 377 -1.86 -16.74 0.97
N ARG A 378 -1.35 -17.44 -0.03
CA ARG A 378 -2.06 -17.78 -1.28
C ARG A 378 -2.76 -19.13 -1.23
N GLU A 379 -2.48 -19.97 -0.24
CA GLU A 379 -2.94 -21.35 -0.22
C GLU A 379 -4.46 -21.48 -0.05
N ARG A 380 -5.07 -22.26 -0.92
CA ARG A 380 -6.54 -22.50 -0.96
C ARG A 380 -6.92 -23.97 -1.07
N VAL A 381 -6.02 -24.79 -1.62
CA VAL A 381 -6.38 -26.12 -2.18
C VAL A 381 -6.22 -27.24 -1.15
N SER A 382 -5.27 -27.13 -0.23
CA SER A 382 -4.86 -28.23 0.63
C SER A 382 -5.86 -28.62 1.72
N ILE A 383 -6.91 -27.82 1.95
CA ILE A 383 -7.71 -27.93 3.18
C ILE A 383 -9.20 -28.25 2.92
N SER A 384 -9.58 -28.65 1.76
CA SER A 384 -10.94 -28.94 1.29
C SER A 384 -11.60 -27.86 0.44
N TRP A 385 -12.36 -28.30 -0.53
CA TRP A 385 -13.04 -27.48 -1.54
C TRP A 385 -13.96 -26.38 -0.96
N ALA A 386 -14.50 -26.58 0.22
CA ALA A 386 -15.47 -25.67 0.84
C ALA A 386 -14.85 -24.65 1.81
N GLY A 387 -13.58 -24.83 2.22
CA GLY A 387 -12.93 -24.00 3.22
C GLY A 387 -11.72 -23.20 2.74
N GLY A 388 -11.25 -23.44 1.50
CA GLY A 388 -9.96 -22.94 1.02
C GLY A 388 -9.77 -21.42 1.08
N ASP A 389 -10.78 -20.64 0.71
CA ASP A 389 -10.71 -19.17 0.81
C ASP A 389 -10.71 -18.68 2.26
N ARG A 390 -11.47 -19.33 3.13
CA ARG A 390 -11.52 -19.01 4.55
C ARG A 390 -10.17 -19.28 5.25
N GLU A 391 -9.57 -20.44 4.98
CA GLU A 391 -8.27 -20.78 5.55
C GLU A 391 -7.15 -19.88 5.01
N ARG A 392 -7.24 -19.48 3.74
CA ARG A 392 -6.37 -18.45 3.19
C ARG A 392 -6.46 -17.15 3.99
N GLY A 393 -7.67 -16.67 4.26
CA GLY A 393 -7.87 -15.48 5.09
C GLY A 393 -7.26 -15.62 6.49
N ARG A 394 -7.44 -16.76 7.14
CA ARG A 394 -6.82 -17.05 8.45
C ARG A 394 -5.29 -17.09 8.41
N ASN A 395 -4.72 -17.60 7.32
CA ASN A 395 -3.27 -17.57 7.14
C ASN A 395 -2.77 -16.12 6.96
N GLN A 396 -3.51 -15.29 6.23
CA GLN A 396 -3.21 -13.86 6.07
C GLN A 396 -3.26 -13.12 7.41
N GLU A 397 -4.27 -13.39 8.26
CA GLU A 397 -4.34 -12.84 9.62
C GLU A 397 -3.15 -13.25 10.48
N LYS A 398 -2.77 -14.54 10.46
CA LYS A 398 -1.62 -15.06 11.21
C LYS A 398 -0.33 -14.39 10.77
N ILE A 399 -0.12 -14.23 9.46
CA ILE A 399 1.07 -13.56 8.91
C ILE A 399 1.11 -12.10 9.37
N LEU A 400 -0.01 -11.38 9.30
CA LEU A 400 -0.05 -9.99 9.76
C LEU A 400 0.19 -9.88 11.27
N ALA A 401 -0.40 -10.75 12.07
CA ALA A 401 -0.18 -10.80 13.53
C ALA A 401 1.30 -11.12 13.86
N ALA A 402 1.91 -12.04 13.12
CA ALA A 402 3.33 -12.37 13.28
C ALA A 402 4.24 -11.19 12.88
N LEU A 403 3.90 -10.45 11.81
CA LEU A 403 4.58 -9.21 11.42
C LEU A 403 4.50 -8.16 12.52
N ILE A 404 3.31 -7.91 13.07
CA ILE A 404 3.11 -6.97 14.17
C ILE A 404 3.96 -7.39 15.37
N SER A 405 3.93 -8.66 15.76
CA SER A 405 4.73 -9.20 16.85
C SER A 405 6.23 -9.03 16.58
N LYS A 406 6.69 -9.33 15.36
CA LYS A 406 8.11 -9.18 14.97
C LYS A 406 8.58 -7.73 15.07
N ILE A 407 7.77 -6.78 14.57
CA ILE A 407 8.09 -5.35 14.65
C ILE A 407 8.19 -4.88 16.10
N GLN A 408 7.34 -5.39 17.00
CA GLN A 408 7.34 -5.02 18.42
C GLN A 408 8.57 -5.53 19.17
N HIS A 409 9.05 -6.72 18.84
CA HIS A 409 10.07 -7.41 19.62
C HIS A 409 11.45 -7.45 18.96
N ASP A 410 11.62 -6.91 17.75
CA ASP A 410 12.94 -6.83 17.11
C ASP A 410 13.75 -5.67 17.69
N PRO A 411 14.82 -5.93 18.46
CA PRO A 411 15.65 -4.86 19.03
C PRO A 411 16.37 -4.03 17.97
N ASN A 412 16.49 -4.56 16.76
CA ASN A 412 17.18 -3.92 15.64
C ASN A 412 16.20 -3.25 14.66
N ILE A 413 14.91 -3.17 14.99
CA ILE A 413 13.88 -2.65 14.07
C ILE A 413 14.24 -1.28 13.51
N LEU A 414 14.78 -0.38 14.33
CA LEU A 414 15.18 0.96 13.91
C LEU A 414 16.27 0.96 12.84
N SER A 415 17.20 -0.01 12.88
CA SER A 415 18.23 -0.14 11.85
C SER A 415 17.69 -0.71 10.52
N LYS A 416 16.55 -1.39 10.55
CA LYS A 416 15.90 -1.99 9.38
C LYS A 416 14.87 -1.06 8.73
N VAL A 417 14.44 -0.02 9.43
CA VAL A 417 13.42 0.94 8.96
C VAL A 417 13.75 1.47 7.57
N ASP A 418 15.02 1.85 7.34
CA ASP A 418 15.51 2.33 6.04
C ASP A 418 15.24 1.32 4.90
N GLN A 419 15.62 0.07 5.09
CA GLN A 419 15.49 -0.98 4.10
C GLN A 419 14.01 -1.33 3.86
N ILE A 420 13.23 -1.43 4.92
CA ILE A 420 11.79 -1.70 4.84
C ILE A 420 11.10 -0.59 4.04
N PHE A 421 11.26 0.67 4.41
CA PHE A 421 10.61 1.79 3.72
C PHE A 421 11.02 1.90 2.25
N THR A 422 12.30 1.70 1.95
CA THR A 422 12.80 1.72 0.56
C THR A 422 12.15 0.62 -0.28
N SER A 423 11.98 -0.58 0.30
CA SER A 423 11.40 -1.72 -0.42
C SER A 423 9.89 -1.58 -0.66
N ILE A 424 9.16 -0.94 0.26
CA ILE A 424 7.69 -0.84 0.17
C ILE A 424 7.18 0.47 -0.43
N ALA A 425 7.98 1.55 -0.43
CA ALA A 425 7.51 2.90 -0.80
C ALA A 425 6.79 2.96 -2.16
N LYS A 426 7.24 2.15 -3.13
CA LYS A 426 6.62 2.04 -4.46
C LYS A 426 5.45 1.07 -4.54
N ASN A 427 5.31 0.19 -3.55
CA ASN A 427 4.41 -0.94 -3.52
C ASN A 427 3.34 -0.84 -2.42
N ILE A 428 3.19 0.35 -1.85
CA ILE A 428 2.16 0.67 -0.86
C ILE A 428 1.41 1.95 -1.26
N GLN A 429 0.10 1.91 -1.13
CA GLN A 429 -0.77 3.08 -1.26
C GLN A 429 -1.50 3.26 0.07
N THR A 430 -1.46 4.47 0.62
CA THR A 430 -2.07 4.75 1.91
C THR A 430 -2.46 6.21 2.01
N ASN A 431 -3.41 6.51 2.91
CA ASN A 431 -3.74 7.88 3.31
C ASN A 431 -3.08 8.29 4.64
N PHE A 432 -2.21 7.43 5.22
CA PHE A 432 -1.35 7.88 6.31
C PHE A 432 -0.44 9.00 5.81
N THR A 433 -0.38 10.08 6.55
CA THR A 433 0.61 11.13 6.30
C THR A 433 1.96 10.76 6.91
N SER A 434 3.02 11.41 6.45
CA SER A 434 4.34 11.28 7.09
C SER A 434 4.28 11.53 8.60
N ASP A 435 3.49 12.52 9.03
CA ASP A 435 3.36 12.87 10.44
C ASP A 435 2.57 11.82 11.22
N ASP A 436 1.52 11.22 10.63
CA ASP A 436 0.80 10.09 11.24
C ASP A 436 1.76 8.93 11.52
N LEU A 437 2.60 8.57 10.53
CA LEU A 437 3.54 7.47 10.66
C LEU A 437 4.65 7.76 11.69
N LYS A 438 5.20 8.97 11.68
CA LYS A 438 6.18 9.41 12.68
C LYS A 438 5.61 9.36 14.08
N ASN A 439 4.36 9.83 14.26
CA ASN A 439 3.66 9.78 15.55
C ASN A 439 3.46 8.34 16.04
N LEU A 440 3.09 7.40 15.17
CA LEU A 440 2.98 5.97 15.53
C LEU A 440 4.32 5.41 16.01
N VAL A 441 5.41 5.68 15.27
CA VAL A 441 6.76 5.25 15.65
C VAL A 441 7.18 5.88 16.97
N GLN A 442 6.98 7.20 17.15
CA GLN A 442 7.30 7.90 18.38
C GLN A 442 6.58 7.29 19.60
N LYS A 443 5.28 7.02 19.46
CA LYS A 443 4.49 6.40 20.53
C LYS A 443 5.00 5.04 20.92
N GLN A 444 5.35 4.19 19.94
CA GLN A 444 5.91 2.88 20.21
C GLN A 444 7.25 2.97 20.94
N LEU A 445 8.13 3.87 20.50
CA LEU A 445 9.45 4.07 21.10
C LEU A 445 9.40 4.63 22.51
N THR A 446 8.41 5.47 22.81
CA THR A 446 8.31 6.12 24.14
C THR A 446 7.66 5.23 25.19
N THR A 447 6.81 4.32 24.79
CA THR A 447 6.06 3.49 25.73
C THR A 447 6.62 2.08 25.87
N LEU A 448 7.32 1.57 24.84
CA LEU A 448 7.92 0.22 24.77
C LEU A 448 6.98 -0.91 25.25
N ALA A 449 5.68 -0.66 25.24
CA ALA A 449 4.69 -1.62 25.72
C ALA A 449 4.13 -2.43 24.55
N ASP A 450 3.91 -3.72 24.80
CA ASP A 450 3.41 -4.66 23.81
C ASP A 450 1.92 -4.40 23.51
N TRP A 451 1.57 -4.60 22.24
CA TRP A 451 0.19 -4.64 21.78
C TRP A 451 -0.33 -6.08 21.82
N GLN A 452 -1.47 -6.27 22.44
CA GLN A 452 -2.18 -7.55 22.41
C GLN A 452 -3.02 -7.63 21.14
N THR A 453 -2.81 -8.67 20.35
CA THR A 453 -3.53 -8.87 19.09
C THR A 453 -4.60 -9.94 19.26
N GLU A 454 -5.84 -9.61 18.87
CA GLU A 454 -6.97 -10.54 18.79
C GLU A 454 -7.37 -10.73 17.32
N LEU A 455 -7.54 -12.00 16.90
CA LEU A 455 -7.95 -12.35 15.54
C LEU A 455 -9.41 -12.79 15.55
N ILE A 456 -10.21 -12.25 14.63
CA ILE A 456 -11.57 -12.69 14.39
C ILE A 456 -11.83 -12.86 12.90
N ASP A 457 -12.63 -13.84 12.57
CA ASP A 457 -13.11 -14.10 11.23
C ASP A 457 -14.63 -14.10 11.17
N VAL A 458 -15.17 -13.95 9.97
CA VAL A 458 -16.56 -14.08 9.65
C VAL A 458 -16.79 -15.27 8.74
N ASP A 459 -17.98 -15.85 8.83
CA ASP A 459 -18.32 -17.09 8.14
C ASP A 459 -19.57 -16.94 7.30
N GLY A 460 -19.77 -17.88 6.37
CA GLY A 460 -20.89 -17.84 5.43
C GLY A 460 -21.21 -19.19 4.81
N LYS A 461 -22.22 -19.20 3.96
CA LYS A 461 -22.66 -20.38 3.19
C LYS A 461 -22.16 -20.24 1.75
N ALA A 462 -21.51 -21.28 1.25
CA ALA A 462 -21.09 -21.36 -0.14
C ALA A 462 -22.30 -21.44 -1.10
N ASP A 463 -22.20 -20.75 -2.22
CA ASP A 463 -23.18 -20.77 -3.31
C ASP A 463 -22.50 -20.48 -4.65
N ILE A 464 -23.20 -20.74 -5.76
CA ILE A 464 -22.80 -20.41 -7.12
C ILE A 464 -23.89 -19.58 -7.76
N THR A 465 -23.63 -18.29 -7.96
CA THR A 465 -24.59 -17.34 -8.47
C THR A 465 -23.97 -16.28 -9.37
N THR A 466 -24.81 -15.45 -9.98
CA THR A 466 -24.35 -14.27 -10.75
C THR A 466 -23.92 -13.16 -9.81
N THR A 467 -23.03 -12.29 -10.27
CA THR A 467 -22.59 -11.10 -9.56
C THR A 467 -22.84 -9.84 -10.38
N PHE A 468 -22.86 -8.68 -9.76
CA PHE A 468 -23.06 -7.43 -10.49
C PHE A 468 -21.98 -7.21 -11.56
N THR A 469 -20.71 -7.44 -11.24
CA THR A 469 -19.61 -7.27 -12.19
C THR A 469 -19.64 -8.34 -13.29
N TYR A 470 -20.01 -9.59 -12.95
CA TYR A 470 -20.03 -10.72 -13.88
C TYR A 470 -21.34 -11.51 -13.75
N GLN A 471 -22.20 -11.38 -14.75
CA GLN A 471 -23.48 -12.08 -14.77
C GLN A 471 -23.33 -13.54 -15.20
N GLU A 472 -22.42 -13.83 -16.13
CA GLU A 472 -22.13 -15.17 -16.63
C GLU A 472 -20.62 -15.33 -16.89
N PRO A 473 -20.01 -16.49 -16.62
CA PRO A 473 -20.61 -17.63 -15.92
C PRO A 473 -20.94 -17.31 -14.47
N LYS A 474 -21.80 -18.12 -13.84
CA LYS A 474 -22.05 -18.03 -12.40
C LYS A 474 -20.75 -18.27 -11.64
N HIS A 475 -20.56 -17.54 -10.55
CA HIS A 475 -19.35 -17.55 -9.74
C HIS A 475 -19.62 -18.13 -8.36
N PHE A 476 -18.58 -18.75 -7.80
CA PHE A 476 -18.57 -19.11 -6.39
C PHE A 476 -18.65 -17.84 -5.55
N VAL A 477 -19.56 -17.83 -4.55
CA VAL A 477 -19.72 -16.74 -3.58
C VAL A 477 -19.92 -17.32 -2.18
N TRP A 478 -19.69 -16.50 -1.16
CA TRP A 478 -20.03 -16.79 0.22
C TRP A 478 -21.16 -15.86 0.68
N HIS A 479 -22.32 -16.42 1.01
CA HIS A 479 -23.41 -15.67 1.67
C HIS A 479 -23.07 -15.54 3.15
N PRO A 480 -22.84 -14.32 3.67
CA PRO A 480 -22.49 -14.12 5.08
C PRO A 480 -23.56 -14.68 6.02
N TYR A 481 -23.16 -15.42 7.07
CA TYR A 481 -24.07 -15.73 8.17
C TYR A 481 -24.26 -14.49 9.02
N GLN A 482 -25.51 -14.06 9.18
CA GLN A 482 -25.84 -12.83 9.90
C GLN A 482 -25.30 -12.85 11.34
N GLU A 483 -25.42 -13.98 12.05
CA GLU A 483 -24.88 -14.14 13.40
C GLU A 483 -23.37 -13.91 13.47
N SER A 484 -22.62 -14.39 12.47
CA SER A 484 -21.18 -14.21 12.39
C SER A 484 -20.83 -12.73 12.17
N VAL A 485 -21.59 -12.05 11.30
CA VAL A 485 -21.41 -10.61 11.04
C VAL A 485 -21.76 -9.79 12.29
N ASP A 486 -22.84 -10.13 12.99
CA ASP A 486 -23.27 -9.41 14.20
C ASP A 486 -22.24 -9.54 15.33
N ARG A 487 -21.63 -10.74 15.50
CA ARG A 487 -20.52 -10.94 16.43
C ARG A 487 -19.31 -10.05 16.05
N ALA A 488 -18.98 -9.98 14.76
CA ALA A 488 -17.88 -9.13 14.28
C ALA A 488 -18.17 -7.64 14.54
N LYS A 489 -19.41 -7.18 14.26
CA LYS A 489 -19.83 -5.81 14.57
C LYS A 489 -19.72 -5.49 16.05
N ALA A 490 -20.23 -6.37 16.91
CA ALA A 490 -20.14 -6.18 18.38
C ALA A 490 -18.68 -6.06 18.83
N LYS A 491 -17.79 -6.89 18.28
CA LYS A 491 -16.37 -6.89 18.61
C LYS A 491 -15.65 -5.63 18.12
N LEU A 492 -15.94 -5.19 16.88
CA LEU A 492 -15.44 -3.91 16.36
C LEU A 492 -15.85 -2.73 17.25
N GLN A 493 -17.11 -2.69 17.68
CA GLN A 493 -17.63 -1.64 18.56
C GLN A 493 -17.03 -1.72 19.97
N GLU A 494 -16.70 -2.91 20.49
CA GLU A 494 -15.99 -3.08 21.76
C GLU A 494 -14.60 -2.45 21.74
N TYR A 495 -13.88 -2.61 20.62
CA TYR A 495 -12.52 -2.10 20.45
C TYR A 495 -12.47 -0.59 20.14
N LEU A 496 -13.55 -0.05 19.56
CA LEU A 496 -13.68 1.38 19.24
C LEU A 496 -14.09 2.23 20.46
N LYS A 497 -14.48 1.61 21.55
CA LYS A 497 -14.77 2.24 22.87
C LYS A 497 -13.53 2.21 23.75
#